data_2c1ef6f2c6f73cb57e1154b7d7c4995e
#
_entry.id   2c1ef6f2c6f73cb57e1154b7d7c4995e
#
_cell.length_a   1.000
_cell.length_b   1.000
_cell.length_c   1.000
_cell.angle_alpha   90.00
_cell.angle_beta   90.00
_cell.angle_gamma   90.00
#
_symmetry.space_group_name_H-M   'P 1'
#
loop_
_entity.id
_entity.type
_entity.pdbx_description
1 polymer ?
#
loop_
_entity_poly.entity_id
_entity_poly.type
_entity_poly.pdbx_seq_one_letter_code
_entity_poly.pdbx_strand_id
1 'polypeptide(L)'
;MEALDNLSSAINLLDERLYEWSRLHSQEIVHGKDLAEGLKEDENMGLLANAILGLRESRKATEMDVSGTVQALAPNLSTLAGPVLAARLISRAGGLSRLAKMPSSRVQVMGAEKSLFKHLKGIAPSPKHGIIFRHPAVIGSAKKLRGRVARTLAAKLAIAARLDYYGAGLSPDLQASLEARLRDIKQRGRNKGR
;
A
#
# COMPACT_ATOMS: atom_id res chain seq x y z
N MET A 1 4.51 -11.29 -1.70
CA MET A 1 3.43 -10.26 -1.79
C MET A 1 2.09 -10.86 -2.20
N GLU A 2 2.04 -11.73 -3.20
CA GLU A 2 0.81 -12.41 -3.63
C GLU A 2 0.12 -13.15 -2.48
N ALA A 3 0.85 -13.84 -1.62
CA ALA A 3 0.29 -14.51 -0.44
C ALA A 3 -0.46 -13.53 0.50
N LEU A 4 0.11 -12.34 0.76
CA LEU A 4 -0.58 -11.31 1.56
C LEU A 4 -1.85 -10.78 0.89
N ASP A 5 -1.82 -10.62 -0.42
CA ASP A 5 -2.99 -10.17 -1.19
C ASP A 5 -4.07 -11.25 -1.20
N ASN A 6 -3.70 -12.53 -1.36
CA ASN A 6 -4.60 -13.66 -1.32
C ASN A 6 -5.23 -13.84 0.07
N LEU A 7 -4.42 -13.77 1.15
CA LEU A 7 -4.93 -13.80 2.53
C LEU A 7 -5.92 -12.66 2.78
N SER A 8 -5.59 -11.45 2.34
CA SER A 8 -6.50 -10.30 2.51
C SER A 8 -7.81 -10.49 1.75
N SER A 9 -7.77 -11.06 0.54
CA SER A 9 -8.95 -11.34 -0.26
C SER A 9 -9.81 -12.43 0.36
N ALA A 10 -9.19 -13.51 0.86
CA ALA A 10 -9.88 -14.59 1.53
C ALA A 10 -10.55 -14.11 2.82
N ILE A 11 -9.85 -13.33 3.65
CA ILE A 11 -10.41 -12.75 4.87
C ILE A 11 -11.64 -11.89 4.55
N ASN A 12 -11.53 -10.98 3.55
CA ASN A 12 -12.65 -10.11 3.19
C ASN A 12 -13.87 -10.91 2.71
N LEU A 13 -13.65 -11.95 1.88
CA LEU A 13 -14.72 -12.82 1.39
C LEU A 13 -15.41 -13.56 2.54
N LEU A 14 -14.64 -14.12 3.46
CA LEU A 14 -15.19 -14.85 4.59
C LEU A 14 -15.87 -13.93 5.61
N ASP A 15 -15.33 -12.72 5.83
CA ASP A 15 -15.98 -11.68 6.65
C ASP A 15 -17.35 -11.30 6.08
N GLU A 16 -17.46 -11.14 4.75
CA GLU A 16 -18.75 -10.88 4.09
C GLU A 16 -19.72 -12.04 4.29
N ARG A 17 -19.26 -13.29 4.15
CA ARG A 17 -20.10 -14.49 4.36
C ARG A 17 -20.54 -14.66 5.81
N LEU A 18 -19.64 -14.42 6.76
CA LEU A 18 -19.98 -14.45 8.18
C LEU A 18 -21.02 -13.38 8.52
N TYR A 19 -20.88 -12.18 7.95
CA TYR A 19 -21.83 -11.08 8.12
C TYR A 19 -23.22 -11.43 7.55
N GLU A 20 -23.29 -11.95 6.31
CA GLU A 20 -24.53 -12.39 5.70
C GLU A 20 -25.22 -13.49 6.53
N TRP A 21 -24.43 -14.46 7.02
CA TRP A 21 -24.94 -15.56 7.84
C TRP A 21 -25.45 -15.06 9.20
N SER A 22 -24.73 -14.18 9.88
CA SER A 22 -25.15 -13.60 11.15
C SER A 22 -26.49 -12.87 11.04
N ARG A 23 -26.75 -12.19 9.93
CA ARG A 23 -28.02 -11.49 9.66
C ARG A 23 -29.23 -12.42 9.55
N LEU A 24 -29.03 -13.66 9.17
CA LEU A 24 -30.13 -14.66 9.09
C LEU A 24 -30.53 -15.20 10.46
N HIS A 25 -29.63 -15.11 11.45
CA HIS A 25 -29.78 -15.72 12.76
C HIS A 25 -29.95 -14.74 13.91
N SER A 26 -29.66 -13.47 13.71
CA SER A 26 -29.62 -12.44 14.77
C SER A 26 -30.26 -11.14 14.32
N GLN A 27 -31.11 -10.54 15.17
CA GLN A 27 -31.69 -9.22 14.94
C GLN A 27 -30.72 -8.07 15.33
N GLU A 28 -29.78 -8.34 16.22
CA GLU A 28 -28.73 -7.38 16.60
C GLU A 28 -27.44 -7.69 15.85
N ILE A 29 -27.03 -6.76 14.99
CA ILE A 29 -25.86 -6.91 14.14
C ILE A 29 -24.70 -6.12 14.73
N VAL A 30 -23.66 -6.82 15.15
CA VAL A 30 -22.35 -6.19 15.43
C VAL A 30 -21.66 -5.94 14.11
N HIS A 31 -21.42 -4.66 13.77
CA HIS A 31 -20.73 -4.30 12.54
C HIS A 31 -19.20 -4.25 12.75
N GLY A 32 -18.45 -4.73 11.77
CA GLY A 32 -17.02 -4.48 11.68
C GLY A 32 -16.11 -5.67 12.00
N LYS A 33 -14.85 -5.35 12.31
CA LYS A 33 -13.78 -6.34 12.54
C LYS A 33 -14.03 -7.24 13.74
N ASP A 34 -14.92 -6.86 14.61
CA ASP A 34 -15.20 -7.54 15.87
C ASP A 34 -16.28 -8.63 15.73
N LEU A 35 -16.91 -8.76 14.55
CA LEU A 35 -17.93 -9.77 14.34
C LEU A 35 -17.39 -11.20 14.51
N ALA A 36 -16.24 -11.51 13.92
CA ALA A 36 -15.63 -12.84 14.08
C ALA A 36 -15.21 -13.11 15.53
N GLU A 37 -14.70 -12.08 16.24
CA GLU A 37 -14.35 -12.22 17.65
C GLU A 37 -15.60 -12.44 18.53
N GLY A 38 -16.70 -11.74 18.21
CA GLY A 38 -17.98 -11.91 18.93
C GLY A 38 -18.67 -13.26 18.71
N LEU A 39 -18.42 -13.89 17.55
CA LEU A 39 -19.05 -15.14 17.16
C LEU A 39 -18.16 -16.38 17.30
N LYS A 40 -16.97 -16.26 17.86
CA LYS A 40 -16.00 -17.38 17.95
C LYS A 40 -16.48 -18.58 18.77
N GLU A 41 -17.41 -18.37 19.70
CA GLU A 41 -18.01 -19.40 20.56
C GLU A 41 -19.44 -19.76 20.14
N ASP A 42 -19.93 -19.19 19.03
CA ASP A 42 -21.26 -19.51 18.50
C ASP A 42 -21.32 -20.96 17.97
N GLU A 43 -22.38 -21.70 18.27
CA GLU A 43 -22.52 -23.11 17.91
C GLU A 43 -22.52 -23.35 16.39
N ASN A 44 -23.08 -22.42 15.62
CA ASN A 44 -23.23 -22.55 14.16
C ASN A 44 -22.10 -21.82 13.39
N MET A 45 -21.76 -20.63 13.84
CA MET A 45 -20.83 -19.71 13.11
C MET A 45 -19.42 -19.72 13.67
N GLY A 46 -19.19 -20.29 14.88
CA GLY A 46 -17.91 -20.28 15.57
C GLY A 46 -16.76 -20.89 14.75
N LEU A 47 -17.01 -21.96 13.99
CA LEU A 47 -15.97 -22.54 13.12
C LEU A 47 -15.49 -21.57 12.04
N LEU A 48 -16.41 -20.86 11.40
CA LEU A 48 -16.07 -19.87 10.38
C LEU A 48 -15.39 -18.65 11.01
N ALA A 49 -15.88 -18.19 12.15
CA ALA A 49 -15.30 -17.08 12.89
C ALA A 49 -13.85 -17.37 13.31
N ASN A 50 -13.58 -18.56 13.87
CA ASN A 50 -12.23 -18.99 14.25
C ASN A 50 -11.31 -19.15 13.04
N ALA A 51 -11.80 -19.65 11.91
CA ALA A 51 -11.03 -19.71 10.67
C ALA A 51 -10.60 -18.30 10.19
N ILE A 52 -11.51 -17.32 10.25
CA ILE A 52 -11.20 -15.92 9.91
C ILE A 52 -10.13 -15.34 10.85
N LEU A 53 -10.25 -15.59 12.16
CA LEU A 53 -9.27 -15.12 13.14
C LEU A 53 -7.89 -15.72 12.87
N GLY A 54 -7.80 -17.04 12.63
CA GLY A 54 -6.55 -17.70 12.27
C GLY A 54 -5.92 -17.17 10.97
N LEU A 55 -6.74 -16.84 9.95
CA LEU A 55 -6.25 -16.20 8.73
C LEU A 55 -5.74 -14.79 8.99
N ARG A 56 -6.36 -14.03 9.89
CA ARG A 56 -5.90 -12.69 10.29
C ARG A 56 -4.55 -12.76 10.99
N GLU A 57 -4.35 -13.73 11.88
CA GLU A 57 -3.05 -13.99 12.53
C GLU A 57 -1.98 -14.38 11.51
N SER A 58 -2.28 -15.32 10.63
CA SER A 58 -1.38 -15.75 9.56
C SER A 58 -0.99 -14.58 8.64
N ARG A 59 -1.94 -13.71 8.29
CA ARG A 59 -1.67 -12.49 7.52
C ARG A 59 -0.72 -11.57 8.28
N LYS A 60 -0.95 -11.35 9.58
CA LYS A 60 -0.11 -10.48 10.41
C LYS A 60 1.32 -11.02 10.52
N ALA A 61 1.48 -12.33 10.76
CA ALA A 61 2.79 -12.98 10.80
C ALA A 61 3.52 -12.84 9.46
N THR A 62 2.85 -13.13 8.34
CA THR A 62 3.43 -12.97 7.00
C THR A 62 3.81 -11.52 6.70
N GLU A 63 3.03 -10.53 7.15
CA GLU A 63 3.34 -9.11 7.00
C GLU A 63 4.58 -8.72 7.80
N MET A 64 4.77 -9.27 8.99
CA MET A 64 5.97 -9.06 9.80
C MET A 64 7.21 -9.64 9.14
N ASP A 65 7.14 -10.87 8.63
CA ASP A 65 8.25 -11.53 7.92
C ASP A 65 8.67 -10.77 6.67
N VAL A 66 7.68 -10.36 5.86
CA VAL A 66 7.92 -9.53 4.67
C VAL A 66 8.55 -8.20 5.06
N SER A 67 8.07 -7.58 6.14
CA SER A 67 8.60 -6.30 6.61
C SER A 67 10.05 -6.41 7.06
N GLY A 68 10.40 -7.42 7.83
CA GLY A 68 11.78 -7.68 8.27
C GLY A 68 12.71 -7.94 7.08
N THR A 69 12.28 -8.81 6.15
CA THR A 69 13.06 -9.12 4.95
C THR A 69 13.32 -7.88 4.09
N VAL A 70 12.31 -7.05 3.88
CA VAL A 70 12.45 -5.87 3.02
C VAL A 70 13.24 -4.76 3.71
N GLN A 71 13.14 -4.61 5.03
CA GLN A 71 13.99 -3.68 5.78
C GLN A 71 15.47 -4.04 5.68
N ALA A 72 15.82 -5.32 5.71
CA ALA A 72 17.18 -5.77 5.52
C ALA A 72 17.67 -5.60 4.07
N LEU A 73 16.80 -5.90 3.08
CA LEU A 73 17.14 -5.86 1.65
C LEU A 73 17.21 -4.44 1.09
N ALA A 74 16.31 -3.57 1.51
CA ALA A 74 16.11 -2.24 0.93
C ALA A 74 15.75 -1.21 2.04
N PRO A 75 16.71 -0.86 2.91
CA PRO A 75 16.46 0.00 4.07
C PRO A 75 16.02 1.41 3.70
N ASN A 76 16.61 2.04 2.68
CA ASN A 76 16.21 3.38 2.22
C ASN A 76 14.78 3.39 1.65
N LEU A 77 14.47 2.39 0.83
CA LEU A 77 13.14 2.26 0.24
C LEU A 77 12.09 1.99 1.31
N SER A 78 12.40 1.12 2.30
CA SER A 78 11.54 0.81 3.44
C SER A 78 11.28 2.02 4.32
N THR A 79 12.31 2.83 4.58
CA THR A 79 12.19 4.06 5.37
C THR A 79 11.25 5.08 4.71
N LEU A 80 11.34 5.24 3.38
CA LEU A 80 10.52 6.20 2.65
C LEU A 80 9.11 5.72 2.37
N ALA A 81 8.94 4.45 1.98
CA ALA A 81 7.66 3.91 1.53
C ALA A 81 6.86 3.22 2.64
N GLY A 82 7.52 2.82 3.71
CA GLY A 82 7.09 1.76 4.60
C GLY A 82 7.34 0.37 3.99
N PRO A 83 7.62 -0.63 4.83
CA PRO A 83 8.12 -1.93 4.35
C PRO A 83 7.14 -2.66 3.42
N VAL A 84 5.84 -2.62 3.69
CA VAL A 84 4.82 -3.29 2.86
C VAL A 84 4.71 -2.66 1.47
N LEU A 85 4.73 -1.34 1.37
CA LEU A 85 4.70 -0.67 0.06
C LEU A 85 6.02 -0.86 -0.69
N ALA A 86 7.16 -0.85 0.01
CA ALA A 86 8.47 -1.17 -0.56
C ALA A 86 8.48 -2.58 -1.15
N ALA A 87 7.98 -3.58 -0.40
CA ALA A 87 7.82 -4.95 -0.88
C ALA A 87 6.96 -5.03 -2.15
N ARG A 88 5.84 -4.30 -2.19
CA ARG A 88 4.95 -4.25 -3.37
C ARG A 88 5.64 -3.64 -4.58
N LEU A 89 6.42 -2.58 -4.39
CA LEU A 89 7.19 -1.95 -5.46
C LEU A 89 8.25 -2.90 -6.02
N ILE A 90 9.01 -3.57 -5.15
CA ILE A 90 10.04 -4.55 -5.55
C ILE A 90 9.40 -5.72 -6.30
N SER A 91 8.33 -6.29 -5.76
CA SER A 91 7.61 -7.42 -6.36
C SER A 91 7.06 -7.07 -7.75
N ARG A 92 6.37 -5.93 -7.89
CA ARG A 92 5.82 -5.49 -9.18
C ARG A 92 6.88 -5.10 -10.20
N ALA A 93 8.03 -4.63 -9.76
CA ALA A 93 9.15 -4.36 -10.64
C ALA A 93 9.83 -5.65 -11.15
N GLY A 94 9.61 -6.78 -10.48
CA GLY A 94 10.31 -8.03 -10.71
C GLY A 94 11.70 -8.08 -10.10
N GLY A 95 11.87 -7.41 -8.93
CA GLY A 95 13.09 -7.37 -8.12
C GLY A 95 13.68 -5.98 -7.93
N LEU A 96 14.54 -5.84 -6.90
CA LEU A 96 15.18 -4.56 -6.56
C LEU A 96 16.06 -4.03 -7.70
N SER A 97 16.81 -4.90 -8.38
CA SER A 97 17.65 -4.53 -9.53
C SER A 97 16.85 -3.85 -10.64
N ARG A 98 15.68 -4.40 -10.97
CA ARG A 98 14.81 -3.81 -11.99
C ARG A 98 14.20 -2.51 -11.52
N LEU A 99 13.77 -2.43 -10.25
CA LEU A 99 13.23 -1.22 -9.66
C LEU A 99 14.24 -0.06 -9.68
N ALA A 100 15.50 -0.34 -9.33
CA ALA A 100 16.60 0.65 -9.34
C ALA A 100 16.87 1.24 -10.73
N LYS A 101 16.65 0.46 -11.78
CA LYS A 101 16.84 0.89 -13.18
C LYS A 101 15.62 1.61 -13.75
N MET A 102 14.47 1.59 -13.06
CA MET A 102 13.26 2.23 -13.55
C MET A 102 13.31 3.75 -13.42
N PRO A 103 12.78 4.50 -14.41
CA PRO A 103 12.57 5.93 -14.28
C PRO A 103 11.46 6.21 -13.25
N SER A 104 11.55 7.31 -12.53
CA SER A 104 10.57 7.69 -11.50
C SER A 104 9.14 7.83 -12.04
N SER A 105 8.98 8.22 -13.30
CA SER A 105 7.68 8.27 -13.98
C SER A 105 6.99 6.90 -14.03
N ARG A 106 7.74 5.82 -14.24
CA ARG A 106 7.21 4.46 -14.22
C ARG A 106 6.87 4.00 -12.80
N VAL A 107 7.72 4.35 -11.82
CA VAL A 107 7.43 4.11 -10.40
C VAL A 107 6.15 4.84 -9.97
N GLN A 108 5.92 6.07 -10.47
CA GLN A 108 4.73 6.87 -10.15
C GLN A 108 3.42 6.18 -10.51
N VAL A 109 3.35 5.52 -11.66
CA VAL A 109 2.12 4.93 -12.22
C VAL A 109 2.08 3.41 -12.13
N MET A 110 3.08 2.79 -11.50
CA MET A 110 3.15 1.34 -11.30
C MET A 110 1.87 0.84 -10.62
N GLY A 111 1.23 -0.19 -11.19
CA GLY A 111 -0.06 -0.71 -10.74
C GLY A 111 -1.28 0.02 -11.31
N ALA A 112 -1.08 1.03 -12.15
CA ALA A 112 -2.14 1.72 -12.89
C ALA A 112 -2.10 1.41 -14.39
N GLU A 113 -1.62 0.22 -14.77
CA GLU A 113 -1.35 -0.17 -16.17
C GLU A 113 -2.62 -0.06 -17.03
N LYS A 114 -3.76 -0.54 -16.52
CA LYS A 114 -5.06 -0.45 -17.25
C LYS A 114 -5.45 1.01 -17.54
N SER A 115 -5.26 1.91 -16.58
CA SER A 115 -5.55 3.35 -16.75
C SER A 115 -4.56 4.01 -17.70
N LEU A 116 -3.28 3.62 -17.64
CA LEU A 116 -2.24 4.09 -18.53
C LEU A 116 -2.53 3.66 -19.98
N PHE A 117 -2.93 2.41 -20.20
CA PHE A 117 -3.34 1.94 -21.53
C PHE A 117 -4.53 2.71 -22.11
N LYS A 118 -5.55 2.99 -21.29
CA LYS A 118 -6.68 3.83 -21.71
C LYS A 118 -6.22 5.24 -22.10
N HIS A 119 -5.27 5.81 -21.35
CA HIS A 119 -4.69 7.11 -21.67
C HIS A 119 -3.92 7.09 -23.00
N LEU A 120 -3.07 6.10 -23.22
CA LEU A 120 -2.31 5.95 -24.47
C LEU A 120 -3.21 5.79 -25.71
N LYS A 121 -4.41 5.23 -25.52
CA LYS A 121 -5.45 5.14 -26.56
C LYS A 121 -6.31 6.41 -26.70
N GLY A 122 -6.01 7.49 -25.95
CA GLY A 122 -6.79 8.73 -25.96
C GLY A 122 -8.17 8.65 -25.28
N ILE A 123 -8.49 7.52 -24.59
CA ILE A 123 -9.81 7.26 -23.99
C ILE A 123 -9.97 7.93 -22.62
N ALA A 124 -8.85 8.14 -21.88
CA ALA A 124 -8.89 8.64 -20.52
C ALA A 124 -7.69 9.54 -20.20
N PRO A 125 -7.81 10.44 -19.18
CA PRO A 125 -6.67 11.23 -18.73
C PRO A 125 -5.56 10.36 -18.13
N SER A 126 -4.31 10.86 -18.15
CA SER A 126 -3.16 10.17 -17.58
C SER A 126 -3.35 9.87 -16.10
N PRO A 127 -3.03 8.64 -15.63
CA PRO A 127 -3.09 8.31 -14.21
C PRO A 127 -2.09 9.16 -13.42
N LYS A 128 -2.55 9.76 -12.32
CA LYS A 128 -1.73 10.61 -11.46
C LYS A 128 -0.81 9.81 -10.54
N HIS A 129 -1.17 8.57 -10.22
CA HIS A 129 -0.48 7.64 -9.34
C HIS A 129 -0.97 6.21 -9.56
N GLY A 130 -0.16 5.25 -9.19
CA GLY A 130 -0.50 3.83 -9.10
C GLY A 130 -0.53 3.36 -7.64
N ILE A 131 0.17 2.25 -7.34
CA ILE A 131 0.20 1.66 -5.98
C ILE A 131 0.78 2.60 -4.92
N ILE A 132 1.60 3.58 -5.28
CA ILE A 132 2.12 4.61 -4.37
C ILE A 132 1.01 5.50 -3.80
N PHE A 133 -0.22 5.41 -4.31
CA PHE A 133 -1.39 6.05 -3.70
C PHE A 133 -1.60 5.60 -2.25
N ARG A 134 -1.24 4.37 -1.91
CA ARG A 134 -1.34 3.83 -0.55
C ARG A 134 -0.42 4.53 0.47
N HIS A 135 0.55 5.31 0.01
CA HIS A 135 1.43 6.08 0.89
C HIS A 135 0.66 7.21 1.59
N PRO A 136 0.83 7.39 2.93
CA PRO A 136 0.08 8.37 3.71
C PRO A 136 0.18 9.80 3.16
N ALA A 137 1.35 10.19 2.65
CA ALA A 137 1.54 11.51 2.06
C ALA A 137 0.67 11.76 0.82
N VAL A 138 0.34 10.72 0.04
CA VAL A 138 -0.50 10.84 -1.16
C VAL A 138 -1.97 10.80 -0.77
N ILE A 139 -2.39 9.82 0.05
CA ILE A 139 -3.78 9.71 0.54
C ILE A 139 -4.19 10.97 1.29
N GLY A 140 -3.36 11.45 2.24
CA GLY A 140 -3.63 12.62 3.07
C GLY A 140 -3.50 13.96 2.35
N SER A 141 -3.21 13.96 1.04
CA SER A 141 -3.14 15.18 0.24
C SER A 141 -4.45 15.53 -0.42
N ALA A 142 -4.76 16.83 -0.54
CA ALA A 142 -5.90 17.32 -1.30
C ALA A 142 -5.85 16.79 -2.75
N LYS A 143 -7.01 16.42 -3.33
CA LYS A 143 -7.15 15.78 -4.65
C LYS A 143 -6.36 16.52 -5.75
N LYS A 144 -6.34 17.88 -5.70
CA LYS A 144 -5.59 18.74 -6.64
C LYS A 144 -4.06 18.61 -6.50
N LEU A 145 -3.54 18.21 -5.34
CA LEU A 145 -2.11 18.10 -5.06
C LEU A 145 -1.56 16.66 -5.21
N ARG A 146 -2.41 15.65 -5.19
CA ARG A 146 -2.01 14.23 -5.20
C ARG A 146 -1.02 13.88 -6.31
N GLY A 147 -1.25 14.37 -7.53
CA GLY A 147 -0.34 14.13 -8.65
C GLY A 147 1.06 14.72 -8.45
N ARG A 148 1.16 15.91 -7.83
CA ARG A 148 2.44 16.54 -7.52
C ARG A 148 3.16 15.81 -6.39
N VAL A 149 2.44 15.47 -5.33
CA VAL A 149 2.96 14.66 -4.21
C VAL A 149 3.43 13.30 -4.69
N ALA A 150 2.64 12.58 -5.50
CA ALA A 150 3.00 11.29 -6.06
C ALA A 150 4.26 11.35 -6.92
N ARG A 151 4.42 12.40 -7.73
CA ARG A 151 5.64 12.59 -8.55
C ARG A 151 6.87 12.81 -7.68
N THR A 152 6.77 13.64 -6.65
CA THR A 152 7.87 13.89 -5.70
C THR A 152 8.24 12.62 -4.94
N LEU A 153 7.24 11.88 -4.43
CA LEU A 153 7.47 10.60 -3.77
C LEU A 153 8.15 9.60 -4.70
N ALA A 154 7.62 9.41 -5.91
CA ALA A 154 8.19 8.47 -6.89
C ALA A 154 9.64 8.79 -7.25
N ALA A 155 10.00 10.07 -7.36
CA ALA A 155 11.38 10.49 -7.59
C ALA A 155 12.30 10.07 -6.44
N LYS A 156 11.88 10.25 -5.18
CA LYS A 156 12.65 9.84 -4.01
C LYS A 156 12.71 8.33 -3.84
N LEU A 157 11.62 7.60 -4.12
CA LEU A 157 11.61 6.13 -4.10
C LEU A 157 12.54 5.54 -5.17
N ALA A 158 12.61 6.13 -6.36
CA ALA A 158 13.55 5.70 -7.39
C ALA A 158 15.03 5.93 -6.99
N ILE A 159 15.32 7.00 -6.23
CA ILE A 159 16.65 7.24 -5.67
C ILE A 159 16.93 6.21 -4.57
N ALA A 160 15.99 6.00 -3.64
CA ALA A 160 16.12 5.03 -2.56
C ALA A 160 16.42 3.62 -3.09
N ALA A 161 15.68 3.17 -4.10
CA ALA A 161 15.90 1.87 -4.72
C ALA A 161 17.30 1.73 -5.35
N ARG A 162 17.86 2.83 -5.89
CA ARG A 162 19.25 2.84 -6.41
C ARG A 162 20.28 2.76 -5.30
N LEU A 163 20.10 3.54 -4.22
CA LEU A 163 20.99 3.50 -3.06
C LEU A 163 21.01 2.09 -2.46
N ASP A 164 19.85 1.45 -2.29
CA ASP A 164 19.74 0.10 -1.76
C ASP A 164 20.38 -0.94 -2.70
N TYR A 165 20.20 -0.80 -4.00
CA TYR A 165 20.73 -1.77 -4.97
C TYR A 165 22.25 -1.64 -5.17
N TYR A 166 22.78 -0.41 -5.18
CA TYR A 166 24.22 -0.19 -5.39
C TYR A 166 25.04 -0.13 -4.10
N GLY A 167 24.42 -0.35 -2.93
CA GLY A 167 25.11 -0.49 -1.66
C GLY A 167 25.65 0.81 -1.07
N ALA A 168 24.96 1.94 -1.32
CA ALA A 168 25.40 3.25 -0.82
C ALA A 168 25.12 3.48 0.70
N GLY A 169 24.58 2.48 1.40
CA GLY A 169 24.19 2.58 2.81
C GLY A 169 22.90 3.37 3.05
N LEU A 170 22.53 3.53 4.31
CA LEU A 170 21.34 4.31 4.69
C LEU A 170 21.59 5.81 4.52
N SER A 171 20.67 6.50 3.86
CA SER A 171 20.74 7.95 3.59
C SER A 171 19.63 8.70 4.35
N PRO A 172 19.89 9.22 5.56
CA PRO A 172 18.90 9.97 6.35
C PRO A 172 18.45 11.26 5.65
N ASP A 173 19.33 11.88 4.87
CA ASP A 173 19.04 13.11 4.13
C ASP A 173 17.92 12.93 3.10
N LEU A 174 17.74 11.71 2.60
CA LEU A 174 16.73 11.43 1.60
C LEU A 174 15.31 11.58 2.15
N GLN A 175 15.09 11.14 3.39
CA GLN A 175 13.82 11.31 4.10
C GLN A 175 13.56 12.79 4.41
N ALA A 176 14.54 13.49 4.99
CA ALA A 176 14.43 14.89 5.32
C ALA A 176 14.13 15.75 4.07
N SER A 177 14.79 15.45 2.96
CA SER A 177 14.55 16.08 1.66
C SER A 177 13.14 15.80 1.10
N LEU A 178 12.60 14.59 1.28
CA LEU A 178 11.22 14.28 0.91
C LEU A 178 10.24 15.13 1.73
N GLU A 179 10.40 15.13 3.05
CA GLU A 179 9.51 15.85 3.96
C GLU A 179 9.51 17.35 3.70
N ALA A 180 10.69 17.96 3.49
CA ALA A 180 10.82 19.36 3.15
C ALA A 180 10.05 19.69 1.86
N ARG A 181 10.19 18.85 0.83
CA ARG A 181 9.50 19.04 -0.45
C ARG A 181 8.00 18.87 -0.35
N LEU A 182 7.53 17.93 0.47
CA LEU A 182 6.10 17.74 0.73
C LEU A 182 5.49 18.94 1.47
N ARG A 183 6.21 19.53 2.42
CA ARG A 183 5.80 20.77 3.11
C ARG A 183 5.66 21.94 2.12
N ASP A 184 6.65 22.14 1.26
CA ASP A 184 6.60 23.19 0.21
C ASP A 184 5.37 23.02 -0.71
N ILE A 185 5.09 21.79 -1.17
CA ILE A 185 3.94 21.51 -2.01
C ILE A 185 2.62 21.85 -1.32
N LYS A 186 2.49 21.52 -0.02
CA LYS A 186 1.31 21.84 0.77
C LYS A 186 1.13 23.35 0.96
N GLN A 187 2.20 24.09 1.27
CA GLN A 187 2.18 25.55 1.44
C GLN A 187 1.77 26.27 0.15
N ARG A 188 2.41 25.92 -0.97
CA ARG A 188 2.07 26.51 -2.30
C ARG A 188 0.65 26.16 -2.73
N GLY A 189 0.13 25.01 -2.30
CA GLY A 189 -1.25 24.61 -2.56
C GLY A 189 -2.28 25.41 -1.79
N ARG A 190 -1.94 25.89 -0.58
CA ARG A 190 -2.77 26.79 0.24
C ARG A 190 -2.83 28.20 -0.34
N ASN A 191 -1.69 28.72 -0.76
CA ASN A 191 -1.59 30.09 -1.30
C ASN A 191 -2.29 30.28 -2.66
N LYS A 192 -2.48 29.23 -3.44
CA LYS A 192 -3.24 29.26 -4.71
C LYS A 192 -4.76 29.06 -4.54
N GLY A 193 -5.25 28.86 -3.33
CA GLY A 193 -6.66 28.66 -3.02
C GLY A 193 -7.27 29.86 -2.25
N ARG A 194 -6.47 30.90 -1.98
CA ARG A 194 -6.88 32.25 -1.60
C ARG A 194 -6.86 33.16 -2.83
#